data_f7dd2f53baef13c732be64829d6df399
#
_entry.id   f7dd2f53baef13c732be64829d6df399
#
_cell.length_a   1.000
_cell.length_b   1.000
_cell.length_c   1.000
_cell.angle_alpha   90.00
_cell.angle_beta   90.00
_cell.angle_gamma   90.00
#
_symmetry.space_group_name_H-M   'P 1'
#
loop_
_entity.id
_entity.type
_entity.pdbx_description
1 polymer ?
#
loop_
_entity_poly.entity_id
_entity_poly.type
_entity_poly.pdbx_seq_one_letter_code
_entity_poly.pdbx_strand_id
1 'polypeptide(L)'
;AGRVNAGHHGFSQALSPGEIAPDQDPTKIKALVQLQRELADVDEQTRVVISSEAFQNCRPKDIGHAFGAYEARVIVYLRNQLDYLPSAYAQRVHATEYQGTLEDYYHEMFRHGLDYCAFLHDWQGVFPDGFTVRRYNPASVLDDFCSHGLGVDLAKFTVREGDSNPSLNSLVTEFKRRLNALPEEQRLDPAAIYFLLPLLNQRFPAPRVQVPRLIADDIIGRCRKPEARVARRYFDDEALFEYRYSDPDEVPVLDENTHRAMEALLQELMAAYPTPASTRHATL
;
A
#
# COMPACT_ATOMS: atom_id res chain seq x y z
N ALA A 1 20.47 -1.67 12.76
CA ALA A 1 19.24 -1.77 13.57
C ALA A 1 18.19 -2.46 12.72
N GLY A 2 17.72 -3.65 13.14
CA GLY A 2 16.73 -4.41 12.40
C GLY A 2 15.41 -3.64 12.33
N ARG A 3 15.01 -3.26 11.13
CA ARG A 3 13.71 -2.62 10.91
C ARG A 3 12.63 -3.70 10.92
N VAL A 4 11.63 -3.52 11.74
CA VAL A 4 10.50 -4.45 11.89
C VAL A 4 9.56 -4.40 10.68
N ASN A 5 9.60 -3.34 9.86
CA ASN A 5 8.74 -3.14 8.69
C ASN A 5 9.55 -3.14 7.39
N ALA A 6 9.03 -3.79 6.35
CA ALA A 6 9.63 -3.89 5.02
C ALA A 6 9.65 -2.57 4.22
N GLY A 7 9.27 -1.44 4.79
CA GLY A 7 9.23 -0.13 4.14
C GLY A 7 9.46 1.03 5.11
N HIS A 8 9.57 2.25 4.56
CA HIS A 8 9.78 3.48 5.32
C HIS A 8 8.44 4.15 5.70
N HIS A 9 7.44 3.35 6.12
CA HIS A 9 6.08 3.84 6.38
C HIS A 9 6.03 4.88 7.51
N GLY A 10 6.76 4.69 8.60
CA GLY A 10 6.81 5.66 9.69
C GLY A 10 7.35 7.02 9.26
N PHE A 11 8.24 7.04 8.26
CA PHE A 11 8.77 8.28 7.69
C PHE A 11 7.72 8.99 6.82
N SER A 12 7.06 8.27 5.91
CA SER A 12 6.02 8.85 5.06
C SER A 12 4.77 9.27 5.86
N GLN A 13 4.41 8.54 6.90
CA GLN A 13 3.35 8.93 7.82
C GLN A 13 3.65 10.26 8.51
N ALA A 14 4.88 10.45 9.01
CA ALA A 14 5.28 11.71 9.63
C ALA A 14 5.23 12.93 8.67
N LEU A 15 5.23 12.68 7.35
CA LEU A 15 5.10 13.69 6.29
C LEU A 15 3.69 13.78 5.68
N SER A 16 2.73 13.02 6.20
CA SER A 16 1.36 13.01 5.69
C SER A 16 0.57 14.24 6.16
N PRO A 17 -0.38 14.74 5.35
CA PRO A 17 -1.30 15.80 5.77
C PRO A 17 -2.07 15.40 7.03
N GLY A 18 -2.10 16.28 8.02
CA GLY A 18 -2.70 16.03 9.34
C GLY A 18 -1.67 15.70 10.41
N GLU A 19 -0.53 15.11 10.07
CA GLU A 19 0.60 14.89 10.99
C GLU A 19 1.52 16.10 11.03
N ILE A 20 1.63 16.85 9.92
CA ILE A 20 2.36 18.12 9.86
C ILE A 20 1.39 19.27 10.12
N ALA A 21 1.60 20.02 11.18
CA ALA A 21 0.86 21.25 11.40
C ALA A 21 1.11 22.25 10.25
N PRO A 22 0.13 23.09 9.88
CA PRO A 22 0.25 24.01 8.75
C PRO A 22 1.46 24.97 8.79
N ASP A 23 1.95 25.26 9.97
CA ASP A 23 3.08 26.14 10.28
C ASP A 23 4.37 25.36 10.64
N GLN A 24 4.31 24.05 10.66
CA GLN A 24 5.47 23.20 10.99
C GLN A 24 6.41 23.08 9.79
N ASP A 25 7.69 23.37 10.03
CA ASP A 25 8.76 23.14 9.07
C ASP A 25 9.00 21.63 8.87
N PRO A 26 8.73 21.06 7.66
CA PRO A 26 8.91 19.64 7.40
C PRO A 26 10.33 19.13 7.67
N THR A 27 11.36 20.00 7.58
CA THR A 27 12.76 19.60 7.82
C THR A 27 13.05 19.31 9.29
N LYS A 28 12.19 19.76 10.22
CA LYS A 28 12.35 19.57 11.66
C LYS A 28 11.59 18.37 12.22
N ILE A 29 10.93 17.59 11.36
CA ILE A 29 10.25 16.39 11.79
C ILE A 29 11.28 15.38 12.30
N LYS A 30 11.03 14.80 13.48
CA LYS A 30 11.96 13.87 14.16
C LYS A 30 12.44 12.74 13.25
N ALA A 31 11.55 12.17 12.43
CA ALA A 31 11.89 11.10 11.48
C ALA A 31 12.88 11.59 10.42
N LEU A 32 12.74 12.82 9.91
CA LEU A 32 13.65 13.38 8.94
C LEU A 32 15.00 13.74 9.57
N VAL A 33 15.00 14.34 10.76
CA VAL A 33 16.24 14.63 11.51
C VAL A 33 17.03 13.34 11.77
N GLN A 34 16.33 12.26 12.10
CA GLN A 34 16.97 10.95 12.26
C GLN A 34 17.56 10.44 10.94
N LEU A 35 16.81 10.53 9.84
CA LEU A 35 17.31 10.16 8.51
C LEU A 35 18.53 11.00 8.12
N GLN A 36 18.49 12.32 8.33
CA GLN A 36 19.62 13.21 8.03
C GLN A 36 20.89 12.82 8.79
N ARG A 37 20.77 12.40 10.04
CA ARG A 37 21.90 11.88 10.82
C ARG A 37 22.46 10.58 10.24
N GLU A 38 21.56 9.66 9.83
CA GLU A 38 21.98 8.41 9.18
C GLU A 38 22.64 8.68 7.82
N LEU A 39 22.22 9.71 7.09
CA LEU A 39 22.79 10.11 5.80
C LEU A 39 24.13 10.86 5.93
N ALA A 40 24.39 11.52 7.07
CA ALA A 40 25.64 12.28 7.27
C ALA A 40 26.90 11.39 7.23
N ASP A 41 26.75 10.11 7.54
CA ASP A 41 27.85 9.13 7.54
C ASP A 41 27.92 8.33 6.22
N VAL A 42 27.11 8.68 5.22
CA VAL A 42 27.04 7.96 3.94
C VAL A 42 27.94 8.64 2.91
N ASP A 43 28.72 7.81 2.18
CA ASP A 43 29.57 8.25 1.08
C ASP A 43 28.76 8.99 0.00
N GLU A 44 29.32 10.06 -0.56
CA GLU A 44 28.68 10.87 -1.62
C GLU A 44 28.30 10.05 -2.88
N GLN A 45 28.96 8.91 -3.11
CA GLN A 45 28.64 8.01 -4.23
C GLN A 45 27.51 7.01 -3.89
N THR A 46 27.10 6.93 -2.63
CA THR A 46 26.07 5.98 -2.19
C THR A 46 24.68 6.49 -2.57
N ARG A 47 23.91 5.64 -3.22
CA ARG A 47 22.48 5.89 -3.48
C ARG A 47 21.64 5.36 -2.33
N VAL A 48 20.80 6.22 -1.76
CA VAL A 48 19.87 5.85 -0.70
C VAL A 48 18.47 5.71 -1.30
N VAL A 49 17.81 4.60 -1.02
CA VAL A 49 16.45 4.32 -1.46
C VAL A 49 15.50 4.44 -0.28
N ILE A 50 14.49 5.28 -0.41
CA ILE A 50 13.40 5.40 0.56
C ILE A 50 12.12 4.97 -0.14
N SER A 51 11.53 3.88 0.31
CA SER A 51 10.33 3.29 -0.32
C SER A 51 9.18 3.22 0.67
N SER A 52 8.03 3.73 0.29
CA SER A 52 6.76 3.57 1.02
C SER A 52 5.58 3.82 0.10
N GLU A 53 4.56 2.98 0.17
CA GLU A 53 3.27 3.23 -0.48
C GLU A 53 2.58 4.48 0.09
N ALA A 54 2.84 4.82 1.35
CA ALA A 54 2.20 5.95 2.01
C ALA A 54 2.68 7.32 1.47
N PHE A 55 3.77 7.38 0.68
CA PHE A 55 4.15 8.63 0.01
C PHE A 55 3.08 9.16 -0.94
N GLN A 56 2.24 8.29 -1.50
CA GLN A 56 1.12 8.74 -2.33
C GLN A 56 0.14 9.67 -1.59
N ASN A 57 0.10 9.61 -0.27
CA ASN A 57 -0.75 10.44 0.58
C ASN A 57 -0.07 11.75 1.03
N CYS A 58 1.22 11.91 0.77
CA CYS A 58 1.98 13.10 1.12
C CYS A 58 1.74 14.23 0.12
N ARG A 59 1.86 15.47 0.56
CA ARG A 59 1.90 16.61 -0.34
C ARG A 59 3.27 16.67 -1.03
N PRO A 60 3.36 16.67 -2.38
CA PRO A 60 4.63 16.71 -3.09
C PRO A 60 5.56 17.84 -2.62
N LYS A 61 5.01 19.01 -2.32
CA LYS A 61 5.77 20.17 -1.83
C LYS A 61 6.48 19.92 -0.51
N ASP A 62 5.85 19.18 0.41
CA ASP A 62 6.46 18.87 1.71
C ASP A 62 7.63 17.89 1.52
N ILE A 63 7.47 16.92 0.61
CA ILE A 63 8.53 16.01 0.24
C ILE A 63 9.69 16.76 -0.45
N GLY A 64 9.39 17.66 -1.40
CA GLY A 64 10.40 18.49 -2.04
C GLY A 64 11.15 19.37 -1.05
N HIS A 65 10.46 19.95 -0.08
CA HIS A 65 11.10 20.73 0.98
C HIS A 65 11.96 19.85 1.90
N ALA A 66 11.44 18.69 2.31
CA ALA A 66 12.17 17.77 3.19
C ALA A 66 13.48 17.27 2.58
N PHE A 67 13.51 17.06 1.26
CA PHE A 67 14.66 16.54 0.53
C PHE A 67 15.39 17.59 -0.32
N GLY A 68 15.08 18.88 -0.19
CA GLY A 68 15.64 19.95 -1.01
C GLY A 68 17.16 20.13 -0.93
N ALA A 69 17.81 19.56 0.10
CA ALA A 69 19.27 19.53 0.23
C ALA A 69 19.95 18.39 -0.55
N TYR A 70 19.17 17.48 -1.16
CA TYR A 70 19.66 16.28 -1.84
C TYR A 70 19.24 16.26 -3.30
N GLU A 71 20.02 15.59 -4.16
CA GLU A 71 19.57 15.24 -5.51
C GLU A 71 18.52 14.10 -5.42
N ALA A 72 17.28 14.49 -5.15
CA ALA A 72 16.20 13.54 -4.97
C ALA A 72 15.55 13.17 -6.31
N ARG A 73 15.35 11.87 -6.53
CA ARG A 73 14.63 11.32 -7.69
C ARG A 73 13.40 10.56 -7.21
N VAL A 74 12.28 10.79 -7.86
CA VAL A 74 11.00 10.13 -7.54
C VAL A 74 10.68 9.10 -8.63
N ILE A 75 10.38 7.88 -8.21
CA ILE A 75 9.93 6.81 -9.11
C ILE A 75 8.54 6.40 -8.67
N VAL A 76 7.58 6.48 -9.59
CA VAL A 76 6.19 6.13 -9.36
C VAL A 76 5.81 4.92 -10.19
N TYR A 77 5.30 3.89 -9.53
CA TYR A 77 4.71 2.72 -10.18
C TYR A 77 3.19 2.85 -10.18
N LEU A 78 2.62 2.99 -11.39
CA LEU A 78 1.19 3.02 -11.59
C LEU A 78 0.64 1.60 -11.72
N ARG A 79 -0.48 1.34 -11.07
CA ARG A 79 -1.15 0.05 -11.07
C ARG A 79 -2.53 0.16 -11.74
N ASN A 80 -2.94 -0.92 -12.44
CA ASN A 80 -4.31 -1.03 -12.93
C ASN A 80 -5.30 -0.88 -11.77
N GLN A 81 -6.25 0.03 -11.89
CA GLN A 81 -7.16 0.39 -10.81
C GLN A 81 -8.12 -0.75 -10.42
N LEU A 82 -8.53 -1.61 -11.38
CA LEU A 82 -9.33 -2.80 -11.06
C LEU A 82 -8.56 -3.83 -10.24
N ASP A 83 -7.26 -3.98 -10.50
CA ASP A 83 -6.40 -4.88 -9.73
C ASP A 83 -5.98 -4.26 -8.38
N TYR A 84 -5.98 -2.93 -8.30
CA TYR A 84 -5.57 -2.21 -7.10
C TYR A 84 -6.69 -2.14 -6.06
N LEU A 85 -7.93 -1.87 -6.46
CA LEU A 85 -9.06 -1.72 -5.54
C LEU A 85 -9.22 -2.89 -4.56
N PRO A 86 -9.25 -4.17 -5.00
CA PRO A 86 -9.37 -5.30 -4.07
C PRO A 86 -8.24 -5.37 -3.04
N SER A 87 -7.01 -5.09 -3.49
CA SER A 87 -5.84 -5.10 -2.60
C SER A 87 -5.86 -3.95 -1.60
N ALA A 88 -6.22 -2.75 -2.05
CA ALA A 88 -6.33 -1.57 -1.20
C ALA A 88 -7.44 -1.73 -0.16
N TYR A 89 -8.59 -2.28 -0.55
CA TYR A 89 -9.67 -2.60 0.37
C TYR A 89 -9.27 -3.64 1.42
N ALA A 90 -8.71 -4.79 0.98
CA ALA A 90 -8.25 -5.83 1.89
C ALA A 90 -7.19 -5.29 2.87
N GLN A 91 -6.25 -4.47 2.39
CA GLN A 91 -5.26 -3.80 3.24
C GLN A 91 -5.92 -2.83 4.23
N ARG A 92 -6.93 -2.07 3.80
CA ARG A 92 -7.67 -1.15 4.69
C ARG A 92 -8.37 -1.89 5.81
N VAL A 93 -9.10 -2.97 5.50
CA VAL A 93 -9.75 -3.83 6.49
C VAL A 93 -8.73 -4.49 7.41
N HIS A 94 -7.61 -4.97 6.88
CA HIS A 94 -6.56 -5.66 7.62
C HIS A 94 -5.85 -4.73 8.62
N ALA A 95 -5.38 -3.59 8.13
CA ALA A 95 -4.50 -2.70 8.89
C ALA A 95 -5.24 -1.73 9.81
N THR A 96 -6.57 -1.62 9.67
CA THR A 96 -7.37 -0.66 10.44
C THR A 96 -8.65 -1.31 11.00
N GLU A 97 -9.47 -0.51 11.64
CA GLU A 97 -10.80 -0.92 12.12
C GLU A 97 -11.91 -0.62 11.09
N TYR A 98 -11.60 -0.59 9.80
CA TYR A 98 -12.58 -0.32 8.77
C TYR A 98 -13.65 -1.42 8.71
N GLN A 99 -14.94 -1.01 8.73
CA GLN A 99 -16.10 -1.90 8.84
C GLN A 99 -16.96 -1.91 7.56
N GLY A 100 -16.74 -0.95 6.66
CA GLY A 100 -17.48 -0.82 5.42
C GLY A 100 -17.22 -1.96 4.43
N THR A 101 -18.13 -2.14 3.52
CA THR A 101 -18.00 -3.08 2.39
C THR A 101 -16.99 -2.57 1.36
N LEU A 102 -16.68 -3.38 0.34
CA LEU A 102 -15.90 -2.93 -0.81
C LEU A 102 -16.57 -1.76 -1.53
N GLU A 103 -17.91 -1.79 -1.63
CA GLU A 103 -18.69 -0.73 -2.26
C GLU A 103 -18.62 0.57 -1.47
N ASP A 104 -18.77 0.51 -0.14
CA ASP A 104 -18.58 1.66 0.75
C ASP A 104 -17.16 2.25 0.58
N TYR A 105 -16.13 1.40 0.64
CA TYR A 105 -14.75 1.82 0.45
C TYR A 105 -14.51 2.48 -0.90
N TYR A 106 -15.08 1.92 -1.97
CA TYR A 106 -15.01 2.51 -3.30
C TYR A 106 -15.61 3.91 -3.32
N HIS A 107 -16.83 4.07 -2.84
CA HIS A 107 -17.55 5.34 -2.90
C HIS A 107 -17.00 6.41 -1.96
N GLU A 108 -16.59 6.03 -0.77
CA GLU A 108 -16.11 6.96 0.26
C GLU A 108 -14.67 7.40 0.04
N MET A 109 -13.82 6.51 -0.46
CA MET A 109 -12.37 6.73 -0.45
C MET A 109 -11.73 6.54 -1.84
N PHE A 110 -11.85 5.36 -2.43
CA PHE A 110 -11.03 4.95 -3.57
C PHE A 110 -11.32 5.75 -4.84
N ARG A 111 -12.57 6.01 -5.16
CA ARG A 111 -12.99 6.72 -6.39
C ARG A 111 -12.42 8.14 -6.52
N HIS A 112 -12.01 8.75 -5.42
CA HIS A 112 -11.46 10.11 -5.40
C HIS A 112 -9.99 10.18 -5.83
N GLY A 113 -9.27 9.05 -5.80
CA GLY A 113 -7.87 8.93 -6.18
C GLY A 113 -7.62 8.36 -7.58
N LEU A 114 -8.64 8.24 -8.43
CA LEU A 114 -8.54 7.59 -9.74
C LEU A 114 -7.81 8.41 -10.83
N ASP A 115 -7.61 9.71 -10.63
CA ASP A 115 -6.98 10.59 -11.62
C ASP A 115 -5.44 10.59 -11.50
N TYR A 116 -4.80 9.62 -12.12
CA TYR A 116 -3.34 9.57 -12.20
C TYR A 116 -2.75 10.79 -12.92
N CYS A 117 -3.48 11.43 -13.83
CA CYS A 117 -2.97 12.60 -14.54
C CYS A 117 -2.77 13.79 -13.60
N ALA A 118 -3.74 14.07 -12.72
CA ALA A 118 -3.62 15.10 -11.69
C ALA A 118 -2.51 14.79 -10.69
N PHE A 119 -2.50 13.55 -10.16
CA PHE A 119 -1.48 13.09 -9.24
C PHE A 119 -0.05 13.27 -9.79
N LEU A 120 0.21 12.79 -11.01
CA LEU A 120 1.54 12.87 -11.63
C LEU A 120 1.94 14.32 -11.93
N HIS A 121 0.97 15.18 -12.29
CA HIS A 121 1.22 16.59 -12.54
C HIS A 121 1.77 17.29 -11.30
N ASP A 122 1.16 17.06 -10.14
CA ASP A 122 1.57 17.67 -8.87
C ASP A 122 2.98 17.24 -8.47
N TRP A 123 3.29 15.94 -8.58
CA TRP A 123 4.61 15.40 -8.26
C TRP A 123 5.69 15.90 -9.23
N GLN A 124 5.42 15.85 -10.53
CA GLN A 124 6.37 16.32 -11.52
C GLN A 124 6.65 17.83 -11.42
N GLY A 125 5.66 18.61 -10.97
CA GLY A 125 5.85 20.04 -10.73
C GLY A 125 6.88 20.36 -9.64
N VAL A 126 7.10 19.41 -8.71
CA VAL A 126 8.08 19.55 -7.62
C VAL A 126 9.43 18.91 -7.98
N PHE A 127 9.43 17.83 -8.78
CA PHE A 127 10.63 17.08 -9.17
C PHE A 127 10.76 17.04 -10.71
N PRO A 128 10.95 18.18 -11.40
CA PRO A 128 10.89 18.25 -12.86
C PRO A 128 11.96 17.40 -13.55
N ASP A 129 13.18 17.37 -13.00
CA ASP A 129 14.35 16.69 -13.60
C ASP A 129 14.59 15.28 -13.07
N GLY A 130 13.89 14.88 -12.01
CA GLY A 130 14.08 13.62 -11.30
C GLY A 130 12.80 12.82 -11.15
N PHE A 131 11.88 12.83 -12.12
CA PHE A 131 10.59 12.16 -12.01
C PHE A 131 10.42 11.08 -13.08
N THR A 132 10.25 9.83 -12.62
CA THR A 132 10.10 8.66 -13.50
C THR A 132 8.79 7.94 -13.21
N VAL A 133 8.01 7.65 -14.24
CA VAL A 133 6.74 6.92 -14.16
C VAL A 133 6.89 5.55 -14.82
N ARG A 134 6.47 4.51 -14.11
CA ARG A 134 6.53 3.11 -14.55
C ARG A 134 5.18 2.42 -14.38
N ARG A 135 4.89 1.41 -15.22
CA ARG A 135 3.75 0.51 -15.03
C ARG A 135 4.13 -0.57 -14.01
N TYR A 136 3.30 -0.78 -13.00
CA TYR A 136 3.52 -1.84 -12.03
C TYR A 136 3.21 -3.22 -12.66
N ASN A 137 4.19 -4.10 -12.62
CA ASN A 137 4.03 -5.51 -12.95
C ASN A 137 4.68 -6.33 -11.81
N PRO A 138 3.90 -7.12 -11.05
CA PRO A 138 4.42 -7.85 -9.90
C PRO A 138 5.50 -8.88 -10.28
N ALA A 139 5.49 -9.39 -11.52
CA ALA A 139 6.48 -10.35 -11.98
C ALA A 139 7.84 -9.73 -12.31
N SER A 140 7.90 -8.43 -12.57
CA SER A 140 9.13 -7.76 -13.04
C SER A 140 9.48 -6.47 -12.28
N VAL A 141 8.68 -6.06 -11.29
CA VAL A 141 8.88 -4.77 -10.61
C VAL A 141 10.27 -4.62 -9.98
N LEU A 142 10.84 -5.70 -9.45
CA LEU A 142 12.16 -5.65 -8.84
C LEU A 142 13.26 -5.44 -9.89
N ASP A 143 13.21 -6.18 -11.00
CA ASP A 143 14.15 -6.03 -12.10
C ASP A 143 14.01 -4.65 -12.77
N ASP A 144 12.79 -4.22 -13.00
CA ASP A 144 12.48 -2.89 -13.53
C ASP A 144 13.01 -1.78 -12.61
N PHE A 145 12.83 -1.90 -11.30
CA PHE A 145 13.35 -0.93 -10.33
C PHE A 145 14.89 -0.92 -10.29
N CYS A 146 15.51 -2.09 -10.30
CA CYS A 146 16.98 -2.18 -10.32
C CYS A 146 17.55 -1.55 -11.59
N SER A 147 17.04 -1.90 -12.75
CA SER A 147 17.55 -1.42 -14.04
C SER A 147 17.22 0.05 -14.30
N HIS A 148 15.97 0.47 -14.18
CA HIS A 148 15.53 1.82 -14.52
C HIS A 148 15.55 2.80 -13.34
N GLY A 149 15.36 2.32 -12.12
CA GLY A 149 15.43 3.14 -10.91
C GLY A 149 16.85 3.37 -10.44
N LEU A 150 17.62 2.30 -10.30
CA LEU A 150 18.97 2.34 -9.75
C LEU A 150 20.07 2.30 -10.81
N GLY A 151 19.76 1.89 -12.03
CA GLY A 151 20.77 1.69 -13.07
C GLY A 151 21.72 0.54 -12.76
N VAL A 152 21.24 -0.51 -12.10
CA VAL A 152 22.01 -1.69 -11.71
C VAL A 152 21.38 -2.95 -12.29
N ASP A 153 22.20 -3.93 -12.56
CA ASP A 153 21.78 -5.25 -13.06
C ASP A 153 21.42 -6.15 -11.88
N LEU A 154 20.15 -6.58 -11.80
CA LEU A 154 19.66 -7.44 -10.72
C LEU A 154 20.40 -8.77 -10.63
N ALA A 155 20.92 -9.30 -11.76
CA ALA A 155 21.66 -10.56 -11.79
C ALA A 155 22.97 -10.51 -10.97
N LYS A 156 23.46 -9.32 -10.63
CA LYS A 156 24.64 -9.13 -9.79
C LYS A 156 24.34 -9.20 -8.28
N PHE A 157 23.08 -9.36 -7.90
CA PHE A 157 22.64 -9.38 -6.51
C PHE A 157 22.00 -10.71 -6.15
N THR A 158 22.20 -11.14 -4.92
CA THR A 158 21.42 -12.24 -4.35
C THR A 158 20.11 -11.69 -3.83
N VAL A 159 19.03 -11.98 -4.55
CA VAL A 159 17.69 -11.65 -4.08
C VAL A 159 17.30 -12.69 -3.03
N ARG A 160 17.05 -12.24 -1.81
CA ARG A 160 16.34 -13.11 -0.85
C ARG A 160 14.92 -13.29 -1.38
N GLU A 161 14.48 -14.53 -1.49
CA GLU A 161 13.06 -14.81 -1.65
C GLU A 161 12.37 -14.19 -0.45
N GLY A 162 11.80 -13.00 -0.67
CA GLY A 162 11.16 -12.24 0.38
C GLY A 162 9.80 -12.87 0.69
N ASP A 163 9.40 -12.78 1.93
CA ASP A 163 8.02 -13.03 2.31
C ASP A 163 7.15 -12.07 1.50
N SER A 164 6.53 -12.58 0.44
CA SER A 164 5.46 -11.85 -0.21
C SER A 164 4.40 -11.60 0.86
N ASN A 165 4.03 -10.34 1.07
CA ASN A 165 2.90 -10.03 1.93
C ASN A 165 1.61 -10.29 1.13
N PRO A 166 1.05 -11.51 1.16
CA PRO A 166 -0.09 -11.85 0.34
C PRO A 166 -1.29 -11.05 0.84
N SER A 167 -2.00 -10.41 -0.08
CA SER A 167 -3.30 -9.81 0.24
C SER A 167 -4.22 -10.87 0.84
N LEU A 168 -5.01 -10.49 1.83
CA LEU A 168 -6.03 -11.38 2.36
C LEU A 168 -7.03 -11.76 1.25
N ASN A 169 -7.47 -12.99 1.27
CA ASN A 169 -8.53 -13.48 0.40
C ASN A 169 -9.92 -12.94 0.82
N SER A 170 -10.94 -13.20 0.03
CA SER A 170 -12.29 -12.68 0.26
C SER A 170 -12.89 -13.13 1.60
N LEU A 171 -12.71 -14.39 1.98
CA LEU A 171 -13.27 -14.94 3.23
C LEU A 171 -12.59 -14.33 4.47
N VAL A 172 -11.27 -14.26 4.48
CA VAL A 172 -10.53 -13.70 5.62
C VAL A 172 -10.71 -12.18 5.71
N THR A 173 -10.83 -11.50 4.58
CA THR A 173 -11.17 -10.07 4.55
C THR A 173 -12.54 -9.82 5.17
N GLU A 174 -13.57 -10.59 4.78
CA GLU A 174 -14.91 -10.49 5.34
C GLU A 174 -14.94 -10.86 6.83
N PHE A 175 -14.22 -11.90 7.23
CA PHE A 175 -14.06 -12.27 8.64
C PHE A 175 -13.47 -11.12 9.46
N LYS A 176 -12.36 -10.53 9.00
CA LYS A 176 -11.74 -9.38 9.68
C LYS A 176 -12.67 -8.17 9.74
N ARG A 177 -13.42 -7.90 8.68
CA ARG A 177 -14.41 -6.82 8.66
C ARG A 177 -15.47 -7.00 9.75
N ARG A 178 -15.97 -8.24 9.94
CA ARG A 178 -16.90 -8.56 11.03
C ARG A 178 -16.28 -8.39 12.41
N LEU A 179 -15.02 -8.81 12.59
CA LEU A 179 -14.29 -8.56 13.84
C LEU A 179 -14.13 -7.08 14.14
N ASN A 180 -13.90 -6.25 13.12
CA ASN A 180 -13.82 -4.80 13.28
C ASN A 180 -15.15 -4.18 13.74
N ALA A 181 -16.28 -4.81 13.40
CA ALA A 181 -17.62 -4.34 13.76
C ALA A 181 -18.06 -4.77 15.17
N LEU A 182 -17.28 -5.59 15.87
CA LEU A 182 -17.58 -5.97 17.25
C LEU A 182 -17.51 -4.74 18.18
N PRO A 183 -18.32 -4.71 19.25
CA PRO A 183 -18.15 -3.74 20.33
C PRO A 183 -16.72 -3.71 20.87
N GLU A 184 -16.26 -2.56 21.34
CA GLU A 184 -14.86 -2.36 21.77
C GLU A 184 -14.42 -3.39 22.82
N GLU A 185 -15.31 -3.76 23.75
CA GLU A 185 -15.05 -4.71 24.82
C GLU A 185 -14.83 -6.15 24.32
N GLN A 186 -15.28 -6.45 23.09
CA GLN A 186 -15.15 -7.76 22.45
C GLN A 186 -14.04 -7.79 21.41
N ARG A 187 -13.42 -6.65 21.11
CA ARG A 187 -12.36 -6.59 20.12
C ARG A 187 -11.08 -7.23 20.66
N LEU A 188 -10.48 -8.00 19.80
CA LEU A 188 -9.18 -8.59 20.04
C LEU A 188 -8.08 -7.54 19.80
N ASP A 189 -6.90 -7.76 20.40
CA ASP A 189 -5.73 -6.90 20.17
C ASP A 189 -5.43 -6.79 18.66
N PRO A 190 -5.53 -5.58 18.06
CA PRO A 190 -5.31 -5.39 16.63
C PRO A 190 -3.93 -5.85 16.16
N ALA A 191 -2.89 -5.68 16.98
CA ALA A 191 -1.53 -6.08 16.63
C ALA A 191 -1.41 -7.60 16.56
N ALA A 192 -2.02 -8.33 17.52
CA ALA A 192 -2.05 -9.79 17.48
C ALA A 192 -2.78 -10.31 16.24
N ILE A 193 -3.97 -9.78 15.97
CA ILE A 193 -4.76 -10.17 14.80
C ILE A 193 -3.98 -9.92 13.51
N TYR A 194 -3.32 -8.78 13.36
CA TYR A 194 -2.58 -8.42 12.16
C TYR A 194 -1.60 -9.52 11.72
N PHE A 195 -0.87 -10.10 12.67
CA PHE A 195 0.09 -11.17 12.39
C PHE A 195 -0.54 -12.56 12.22
N LEU A 196 -1.73 -12.78 12.73
CA LEU A 196 -2.39 -14.10 12.67
C LEU A 196 -3.27 -14.28 11.42
N LEU A 197 -3.81 -13.20 10.85
CA LEU A 197 -4.67 -13.29 9.67
C LEU A 197 -4.00 -13.96 8.45
N PRO A 198 -2.71 -13.79 8.15
CA PRO A 198 -2.04 -14.53 7.09
C PRO A 198 -2.08 -16.05 7.28
N LEU A 199 -2.09 -16.56 8.53
CA LEU A 199 -2.22 -17.97 8.81
C LEU A 199 -3.64 -18.48 8.54
N LEU A 200 -4.67 -17.67 8.86
CA LEU A 200 -6.05 -17.96 8.45
C LEU A 200 -6.17 -18.00 6.94
N ASN A 201 -5.52 -17.07 6.26
CA ASN A 201 -5.53 -16.97 4.80
C ASN A 201 -5.00 -18.27 4.12
N GLN A 202 -4.00 -18.90 4.73
CA GLN A 202 -3.47 -20.18 4.26
C GLN A 202 -4.44 -21.34 4.57
N ARG A 203 -5.09 -21.31 5.73
CA ARG A 203 -5.98 -22.40 6.19
C ARG A 203 -7.35 -22.39 5.52
N PHE A 204 -7.83 -21.20 5.13
CA PHE A 204 -9.12 -21.00 4.46
C PHE A 204 -8.89 -20.38 3.07
N PRO A 205 -8.42 -21.18 2.09
CA PRO A 205 -8.14 -20.65 0.75
C PRO A 205 -9.42 -20.19 0.07
N ALA A 206 -9.37 -19.00 -0.52
CA ALA A 206 -10.46 -18.43 -1.30
C ALA A 206 -9.87 -17.48 -2.37
N PRO A 207 -10.61 -17.12 -3.40
CA PRO A 207 -10.19 -16.10 -4.34
C PRO A 207 -10.01 -14.74 -3.62
N ARG A 208 -9.34 -13.81 -4.28
CA ARG A 208 -9.28 -12.42 -3.83
C ARG A 208 -10.66 -11.80 -3.82
N VAL A 209 -10.80 -10.72 -3.07
CA VAL A 209 -12.01 -9.88 -3.13
C VAL A 209 -12.32 -9.55 -4.60
N GLN A 210 -13.55 -9.75 -5.00
CA GLN A 210 -14.02 -9.51 -6.36
C GLN A 210 -14.63 -8.12 -6.47
N VAL A 211 -14.38 -7.46 -7.60
CA VAL A 211 -14.98 -6.14 -7.89
C VAL A 211 -16.33 -6.34 -8.56
N PRO A 212 -17.42 -5.80 -8.01
CA PRO A 212 -18.73 -5.85 -8.68
C PRO A 212 -18.71 -5.15 -10.04
N ARG A 213 -19.48 -5.66 -11.01
CA ARG A 213 -19.55 -5.16 -12.39
C ARG A 213 -19.81 -3.66 -12.47
N LEU A 214 -20.74 -3.15 -11.70
CA LEU A 214 -21.08 -1.72 -11.70
C LEU A 214 -19.89 -0.85 -11.26
N ILE A 215 -19.12 -1.30 -10.26
CA ILE A 215 -17.93 -0.60 -9.82
C ILE A 215 -16.83 -0.68 -10.88
N ALA A 216 -16.65 -1.84 -11.51
CA ALA A 216 -15.68 -2.03 -12.58
C ALA A 216 -15.96 -1.08 -13.76
N ASP A 217 -17.22 -0.99 -14.19
CA ASP A 217 -17.65 -0.12 -15.28
C ASP A 217 -17.46 1.37 -14.94
N ASP A 218 -17.74 1.78 -13.68
CA ASP A 218 -17.48 3.16 -13.22
C ASP A 218 -15.99 3.48 -13.20
N ILE A 219 -15.13 2.57 -12.71
CA ILE A 219 -13.67 2.73 -12.72
C ILE A 219 -13.17 2.92 -14.16
N ILE A 220 -13.51 1.99 -15.05
CA ILE A 220 -13.07 2.02 -16.45
C ILE A 220 -13.53 3.34 -17.11
N GLY A 221 -14.77 3.73 -16.89
CA GLY A 221 -15.32 4.96 -17.42
C GLY A 221 -14.57 6.22 -16.98
N ARG A 222 -14.21 6.28 -15.69
CA ARG A 222 -13.49 7.42 -15.10
C ARG A 222 -12.01 7.47 -15.49
N CYS A 223 -11.35 6.29 -15.50
CA CYS A 223 -9.91 6.22 -15.74
C CYS A 223 -9.53 6.41 -17.20
N ARG A 224 -10.38 6.02 -18.15
CA ARG A 224 -10.07 5.93 -19.58
C ARG A 224 -9.43 7.19 -20.16
N LYS A 225 -9.99 8.38 -19.89
CA LYS A 225 -9.46 9.64 -20.44
C LYS A 225 -8.19 10.14 -19.75
N PRO A 226 -8.11 10.17 -18.40
CA PRO A 226 -6.87 10.52 -17.70
C PRO A 226 -5.72 9.57 -18.04
N GLU A 227 -5.97 8.27 -18.05
CA GLU A 227 -4.95 7.26 -18.34
C GLU A 227 -4.43 7.32 -19.77
N ALA A 228 -5.26 7.59 -20.76
CA ALA A 228 -4.80 7.81 -22.13
C ALA A 228 -3.86 9.02 -22.25
N ARG A 229 -4.05 10.06 -21.44
CA ARG A 229 -3.11 11.20 -21.38
C ARG A 229 -1.78 10.80 -20.74
N VAL A 230 -1.83 10.01 -19.67
CA VAL A 230 -0.62 9.48 -19.02
C VAL A 230 0.14 8.55 -19.95
N ALA A 231 -0.57 7.64 -20.65
CA ALA A 231 0.02 6.70 -21.60
C ALA A 231 0.80 7.43 -22.70
N ARG A 232 0.19 8.41 -23.35
CA ARG A 232 0.86 9.22 -24.38
C ARG A 232 2.03 10.03 -23.85
N ARG A 233 1.90 10.59 -22.64
CA ARG A 233 2.94 11.48 -22.10
C ARG A 233 4.19 10.72 -21.62
N TYR A 234 4.03 9.55 -21.02
CA TYR A 234 5.12 8.86 -20.34
C TYR A 234 5.54 7.54 -20.98
N PHE A 235 4.75 7.00 -21.91
CA PHE A 235 4.97 5.65 -22.45
C PHE A 235 4.90 5.58 -23.98
N ASP A 236 4.61 6.69 -24.66
CA ASP A 236 4.37 6.74 -26.12
C ASP A 236 3.34 5.67 -26.57
N ASP A 237 2.24 5.57 -25.82
CA ASP A 237 1.24 4.53 -25.98
C ASP A 237 -0.18 5.13 -25.96
N GLU A 238 -1.16 4.41 -26.52
CA GLU A 238 -2.57 4.84 -26.56
C GLU A 238 -3.31 4.54 -25.26
N ALA A 239 -2.93 3.46 -24.56
CA ALA A 239 -3.56 3.01 -23.34
C ALA A 239 -2.54 2.74 -22.22
N LEU A 240 -2.84 3.20 -20.99
CA LEU A 240 -1.99 2.92 -19.83
C LEU A 240 -2.09 1.47 -19.42
N PHE A 241 -3.32 0.94 -19.36
CA PHE A 241 -3.63 -0.44 -18.98
C PHE A 241 -4.69 -1.05 -19.88
N GLU A 242 -4.62 -2.37 -20.04
CA GLU A 242 -5.72 -3.16 -20.56
C GLU A 242 -6.63 -3.57 -19.40
N TYR A 243 -7.88 -3.16 -19.46
CA TYR A 243 -8.90 -3.56 -18.51
C TYR A 243 -9.57 -4.84 -18.97
N ARG A 244 -9.27 -5.95 -18.30
CA ARG A 244 -9.93 -7.23 -18.50
C ARG A 244 -10.81 -7.49 -17.30
N TYR A 245 -12.09 -7.45 -17.50
CA TYR A 245 -13.07 -7.79 -16.48
C TYR A 245 -13.80 -9.07 -16.88
N SER A 246 -13.85 -10.02 -15.97
CA SER A 246 -14.72 -11.19 -16.06
C SER A 246 -15.66 -11.15 -14.85
N ASP A 247 -16.94 -11.41 -15.09
CA ASP A 247 -17.87 -11.60 -13.96
C ASP A 247 -17.36 -12.79 -13.13
N PRO A 248 -17.34 -12.66 -11.79
CA PRO A 248 -16.97 -13.76 -10.93
C PRO A 248 -18.02 -14.88 -11.06
N ASP A 249 -17.56 -16.10 -11.31
CA ASP A 249 -18.46 -17.27 -11.43
C ASP A 249 -19.23 -17.51 -10.13
N GLU A 250 -18.55 -17.44 -9.01
CA GLU A 250 -19.14 -17.46 -7.67
C GLU A 250 -18.27 -16.63 -6.71
N VAL A 251 -18.90 -15.76 -5.92
CA VAL A 251 -18.23 -15.08 -4.81
C VAL A 251 -18.42 -15.93 -3.55
N PRO A 252 -17.33 -16.45 -2.95
CA PRO A 252 -17.46 -17.21 -1.71
C PRO A 252 -18.08 -16.33 -0.62
N VAL A 253 -19.15 -16.83 -0.02
CA VAL A 253 -19.82 -16.18 1.10
C VAL A 253 -19.29 -16.78 2.38
N LEU A 254 -18.89 -15.93 3.32
CA LEU A 254 -18.52 -16.36 4.67
C LEU A 254 -19.77 -16.83 5.41
N ASP A 255 -20.06 -18.13 5.33
CA ASP A 255 -21.15 -18.76 6.07
C ASP A 255 -20.84 -18.89 7.57
N GLU A 256 -21.83 -19.21 8.36
CA GLU A 256 -21.74 -19.29 9.82
C GLU A 256 -20.80 -20.39 10.29
N ASN A 257 -20.71 -21.53 9.60
CA ASN A 257 -19.82 -22.62 9.97
C ASN A 257 -18.36 -22.27 9.73
N THR A 258 -18.07 -21.68 8.56
CA THR A 258 -16.74 -21.19 8.22
C THR A 258 -16.32 -20.07 9.17
N HIS A 259 -17.23 -19.14 9.52
CA HIS A 259 -16.96 -18.09 10.49
C HIS A 259 -16.56 -18.64 11.86
N ARG A 260 -17.33 -19.59 12.42
CA ARG A 260 -17.01 -20.24 13.70
C ARG A 260 -15.68 -21.02 13.65
N ALA A 261 -15.40 -21.68 12.52
CA ALA A 261 -14.12 -22.37 12.36
C ALA A 261 -12.93 -21.40 12.36
N MET A 262 -13.07 -20.23 11.73
CA MET A 262 -12.06 -19.18 11.77
C MET A 262 -11.89 -18.58 13.16
N GLU A 263 -12.97 -18.34 13.90
CA GLU A 263 -12.92 -17.89 15.30
C GLU A 263 -12.20 -18.88 16.19
N ALA A 264 -12.54 -20.16 16.11
CA ALA A 264 -11.90 -21.21 16.89
C ALA A 264 -10.39 -21.27 16.60
N LEU A 265 -9.99 -21.27 15.33
CA LEU A 265 -8.58 -21.27 14.96
C LEU A 265 -7.87 -19.99 15.42
N LEU A 266 -8.50 -18.82 15.32
CA LEU A 266 -7.91 -17.57 15.81
C LEU A 266 -7.65 -17.61 17.31
N GLN A 267 -8.58 -18.15 18.11
CA GLN A 267 -8.41 -18.34 19.56
C GLN A 267 -7.25 -19.31 19.89
N GLU A 268 -7.14 -20.42 19.15
CA GLU A 268 -6.02 -21.36 19.29
C GLU A 268 -4.68 -20.68 18.97
N LEU A 269 -4.61 -19.91 17.87
CA LEU A 269 -3.40 -19.19 17.46
C LEU A 269 -3.02 -18.12 18.51
N MET A 270 -3.97 -17.37 19.04
CA MET A 270 -3.72 -16.38 20.09
C MET A 270 -3.19 -17.03 21.37
N ALA A 271 -3.68 -18.19 21.72
CA ALA A 271 -3.17 -18.95 22.88
C ALA A 271 -1.75 -19.49 22.64
N ALA A 272 -1.45 -19.93 21.40
CA ALA A 272 -0.14 -20.45 21.02
C ALA A 272 0.93 -19.36 20.83
N TYR A 273 0.52 -18.17 20.42
CA TYR A 273 1.40 -17.02 20.14
C TYR A 273 0.99 -15.80 20.98
N PRO A 274 1.18 -15.84 22.30
CA PRO A 274 0.84 -14.70 23.14
C PRO A 274 1.70 -13.50 22.78
N THR A 275 1.06 -12.38 22.48
CA THR A 275 1.75 -11.12 22.15
C THR A 275 2.57 -10.67 23.37
N PRO A 276 3.87 -10.35 23.24
CA PRO A 276 4.64 -9.84 24.36
C PRO A 276 4.01 -8.57 24.91
N ALA A 277 3.85 -8.48 26.23
CA ALA A 277 3.19 -7.36 26.92
C ALA A 277 3.84 -5.98 26.67
N SER A 278 4.99 -5.91 25.99
CA SER A 278 5.73 -4.68 25.70
C SER A 278 5.30 -3.92 24.44
N THR A 279 4.40 -4.47 23.63
CA THR A 279 3.99 -3.82 22.35
C THR A 279 2.82 -2.85 22.51
N ARG A 280 2.28 -2.68 23.73
CA ARG A 280 1.13 -1.79 24.00
C ARG A 280 1.42 -0.29 23.85
N HIS A 281 2.67 0.12 23.60
CA HIS A 281 3.07 1.56 23.49
C HIS A 281 3.83 1.91 22.20
N ALA A 282 3.83 1.05 21.19
CA ALA A 282 4.30 1.40 19.86
C ALA A 282 3.10 1.58 18.92
N THR A 283 2.14 2.38 19.37
CA THR A 283 0.98 2.75 18.56
C THR A 283 1.33 3.95 17.71
N LEU A 284 1.18 3.78 16.40
CA LEU A 284 0.84 4.75 15.35
C LEU A 284 1.92 5.78 15.02
#